data_fb17838acd9a74c76ee5c465554c0647
#
_entry.id   fb17838acd9a74c76ee5c465554c0647
#
_cell.length_a   1.000
_cell.length_b   1.000
_cell.length_c   1.000
_cell.angle_alpha   90.00
_cell.angle_beta   90.00
_cell.angle_gamma   90.00
#
_symmetry.space_group_name_H-M   'P 1'
#
loop_
_entity.id
_entity.type
_entity.pdbx_description
1 polymer ?
#
loop_
_entity_poly.entity_id
_entity_poly.type
_entity_poly.pdbx_seq_one_letter_code
_entity_poly.pdbx_strand_id
1 'polypeptide(L)'
;MSGSERTTVHVMRHGEVDNPEGVLYGRLPDFHLSDLGRRMAERVAERVAERDVTHVVASPLERARETAAPIGKALGLPVETDGRLIEAANVFEGKTFGIGDGALRRPANWRHLRNPFRPSWGEPYVDQAVRMKGALDAARDAARGHEAVCVSHQLPIWVLRSWVERRRLWHDPRSRQCTLASLTSFTYEGDRIVSVAYTEPALDLVPPHLRAGAKKVKGAKGFGA
;
A
#
# COMPACT_ATOMS: atom_id res chain seq x y z
N MET A 1 -15.99 -28.37 -20.24
CA MET A 1 -15.27 -27.96 -19.00
C MET A 1 -15.08 -26.45 -19.10
N SER A 2 -15.94 -25.67 -18.44
CA SER A 2 -15.81 -24.22 -18.40
C SER A 2 -14.54 -23.94 -17.60
N GLY A 3 -13.48 -23.45 -18.25
CA GLY A 3 -12.30 -22.97 -17.54
C GLY A 3 -12.75 -21.90 -16.53
N SER A 4 -12.37 -22.03 -15.27
CA SER A 4 -12.71 -21.03 -14.27
C SER A 4 -12.10 -19.70 -14.71
N GLU A 5 -12.95 -18.69 -14.85
CA GLU A 5 -12.57 -17.35 -15.26
C GLU A 5 -11.49 -16.80 -14.30
N ARG A 6 -10.32 -16.45 -14.85
CA ARG A 6 -9.20 -15.97 -14.06
C ARG A 6 -9.16 -14.45 -14.04
N THR A 7 -9.14 -13.86 -12.85
CA THR A 7 -9.06 -12.41 -12.64
C THR A 7 -7.85 -12.08 -11.78
N THR A 8 -7.10 -11.03 -12.11
CA THR A 8 -5.97 -10.58 -11.29
C THR A 8 -6.19 -9.17 -10.77
N VAL A 9 -6.08 -8.98 -9.46
CA VAL A 9 -6.14 -7.65 -8.82
C VAL A 9 -4.76 -7.28 -8.30
N HIS A 10 -4.20 -6.22 -8.86
CA HIS A 10 -2.92 -5.64 -8.46
C HIS A 10 -3.16 -4.58 -7.39
N VAL A 11 -2.66 -4.80 -6.18
CA VAL A 11 -2.72 -3.79 -5.12
C VAL A 11 -1.36 -3.09 -5.07
N MET A 12 -1.35 -1.81 -5.44
CA MET A 12 -0.17 -0.97 -5.57
C MET A 12 -0.02 -0.08 -4.34
N ARG A 13 1.21 0.04 -3.82
CA ARG A 13 1.55 1.10 -2.88
C ARG A 13 1.77 2.41 -3.65
N HIS A 14 1.26 3.54 -3.12
CA HIS A 14 1.52 4.86 -3.68
C HIS A 14 3.03 5.15 -3.84
N GLY A 15 3.38 6.09 -4.73
CA GLY A 15 4.73 6.59 -4.95
C GLY A 15 5.30 7.35 -3.76
N GLU A 16 6.53 7.83 -3.89
CA GLU A 16 7.15 8.66 -2.85
C GLU A 16 6.35 9.94 -2.61
N VAL A 17 6.29 10.33 -1.33
CA VAL A 17 5.56 11.53 -0.87
C VAL A 17 6.56 12.63 -0.55
N ASP A 18 6.23 13.88 -0.89
CA ASP A 18 6.96 15.06 -0.46
C ASP A 18 6.74 15.27 1.04
N ASN A 19 7.73 14.90 1.84
CA ASN A 19 7.68 14.94 3.30
C ASN A 19 9.05 15.31 3.89
N PRO A 20 9.51 16.55 3.67
CA PRO A 20 10.86 16.98 4.09
C PRO A 20 11.03 16.99 5.61
N GLU A 21 9.95 17.15 6.36
CA GLU A 21 9.97 17.14 7.82
C GLU A 21 10.00 15.72 8.42
N GLY A 22 9.74 14.68 7.63
CA GLY A 22 9.71 13.29 8.10
C GLY A 22 8.58 13.03 9.09
N VAL A 23 7.43 13.65 8.90
CA VAL A 23 6.23 13.47 9.71
C VAL A 23 5.55 12.14 9.40
N LEU A 24 4.99 11.46 10.39
CA LEU A 24 4.08 10.35 10.17
C LEU A 24 2.75 10.91 9.65
N TYR A 25 2.56 10.91 8.35
CA TYR A 25 1.40 11.54 7.72
C TYR A 25 0.11 10.69 7.76
N GLY A 26 0.20 9.35 7.88
CA GLY A 26 -0.97 8.48 8.05
C GLY A 26 -2.15 8.84 7.16
N ARG A 27 -3.25 9.34 7.74
CA ARG A 27 -4.46 9.81 7.03
C ARG A 27 -4.52 11.33 6.86
N LEU A 28 -3.48 12.05 7.25
CA LEU A 28 -3.46 13.51 7.12
C LEU A 28 -3.58 13.92 5.64
N PRO A 29 -4.35 15.00 5.35
CA PRO A 29 -4.45 15.59 4.02
C PRO A 29 -3.16 16.35 3.64
N ASP A 30 -3.10 16.85 2.42
CA ASP A 30 -2.04 17.69 1.87
C ASP A 30 -0.65 17.02 1.79
N PHE A 31 -0.62 15.68 1.76
CA PHE A 31 0.58 14.90 1.48
C PHE A 31 0.55 14.36 0.05
N HIS A 32 1.19 15.11 -0.85
CA HIS A 32 1.27 14.87 -2.28
C HIS A 32 2.51 14.05 -2.68
N LEU A 33 2.52 13.53 -3.90
CA LEU A 33 3.71 12.87 -4.44
C LEU A 33 4.85 13.88 -4.65
N SER A 34 6.07 13.45 -4.34
CA SER A 34 7.29 14.12 -4.80
C SER A 34 7.45 13.97 -6.32
N ASP A 35 8.41 14.68 -6.91
CA ASP A 35 8.77 14.49 -8.33
C ASP A 35 9.25 13.04 -8.59
N LEU A 36 9.93 12.43 -7.63
CA LEU A 36 10.32 11.04 -7.71
C LEU A 36 9.09 10.12 -7.66
N GLY A 37 8.14 10.40 -6.76
CA GLY A 37 6.89 9.66 -6.66
C GLY A 37 6.05 9.71 -7.94
N ARG A 38 5.99 10.86 -8.61
CA ARG A 38 5.34 11.01 -9.92
C ARG A 38 6.00 10.13 -10.99
N ARG A 39 7.33 10.16 -11.09
CA ARG A 39 8.08 9.29 -12.02
C ARG A 39 7.90 7.80 -11.71
N MET A 40 7.80 7.42 -10.43
CA MET A 40 7.48 6.04 -10.05
C MET A 40 6.08 5.63 -10.54
N ALA A 41 5.08 6.51 -10.40
CA ALA A 41 3.72 6.26 -10.86
C ALA A 41 3.64 6.12 -12.38
N GLU A 42 4.33 6.99 -13.12
CA GLU A 42 4.46 6.91 -14.58
C GLU A 42 5.12 5.61 -15.03
N ARG A 43 6.22 5.19 -14.37
CA ARG A 43 6.89 3.92 -14.66
C ARG A 43 5.97 2.71 -14.47
N VAL A 44 5.12 2.71 -13.45
CA VAL A 44 4.13 1.64 -13.27
C VAL A 44 3.05 1.72 -14.34
N ALA A 45 2.57 2.94 -14.69
CA ALA A 45 1.60 3.12 -15.76
C ALA A 45 2.10 2.54 -17.11
N GLU A 46 3.37 2.78 -17.48
CA GLU A 46 4.00 2.16 -18.66
C GLU A 46 3.94 0.63 -18.61
N ARG A 47 4.20 0.02 -17.42
CA ARG A 47 4.23 -1.43 -17.26
C ARG A 47 2.84 -2.07 -17.27
N VAL A 48 1.81 -1.34 -16.87
CA VAL A 48 0.43 -1.87 -16.87
C VAL A 48 -0.33 -1.52 -18.15
N ALA A 49 0.15 -0.58 -18.96
CA ALA A 49 -0.48 -0.19 -20.21
C ALA A 49 -0.62 -1.34 -21.22
N GLU A 50 0.28 -2.33 -21.16
CA GLU A 50 0.27 -3.51 -22.03
C GLU A 50 -0.56 -4.68 -21.45
N ARG A 51 -1.18 -4.48 -20.29
CA ARG A 51 -1.95 -5.51 -19.60
C ARG A 51 -3.44 -5.32 -19.85
N ASP A 52 -4.20 -6.37 -19.62
CA ASP A 52 -5.66 -6.40 -19.80
C ASP A 52 -6.40 -5.81 -18.59
N VAL A 53 -5.99 -4.58 -18.18
CA VAL A 53 -6.59 -3.88 -17.04
C VAL A 53 -7.85 -3.14 -17.48
N THR A 54 -8.97 -3.46 -16.86
CA THR A 54 -10.30 -2.88 -17.15
C THR A 54 -10.87 -2.04 -16.00
N HIS A 55 -10.23 -2.04 -14.83
CA HIS A 55 -10.70 -1.29 -13.66
C HIS A 55 -9.55 -0.70 -12.86
N VAL A 56 -9.64 0.60 -12.51
CA VAL A 56 -8.66 1.32 -11.69
C VAL A 56 -9.37 2.02 -10.53
N VAL A 57 -8.94 1.72 -9.31
CA VAL A 57 -9.51 2.30 -8.09
C VAL A 57 -8.41 2.73 -7.13
N ALA A 58 -8.60 3.83 -6.40
CA ALA A 58 -7.62 4.36 -5.47
C ALA A 58 -8.21 4.65 -4.09
N SER A 59 -7.35 4.63 -3.08
CA SER A 59 -7.62 5.25 -1.79
C SER A 59 -8.00 6.74 -1.98
N PRO A 60 -8.85 7.32 -1.12
CA PRO A 60 -9.26 8.72 -1.23
C PRO A 60 -8.11 9.72 -0.99
N LEU A 61 -6.97 9.29 -0.43
CA LEU A 61 -5.84 10.17 -0.11
C LEU A 61 -5.11 10.64 -1.38
N GLU A 62 -4.68 11.91 -1.39
CA GLU A 62 -4.12 12.63 -2.54
C GLU A 62 -3.01 11.83 -3.22
N ARG A 63 -2.00 11.39 -2.47
CA ARG A 63 -0.86 10.60 -2.97
C ARG A 63 -1.26 9.31 -3.68
N ALA A 64 -2.36 8.65 -3.24
CA ALA A 64 -2.85 7.44 -3.89
C ALA A 64 -3.57 7.76 -5.19
N ARG A 65 -4.39 8.81 -5.21
CA ARG A 65 -5.07 9.30 -6.40
C ARG A 65 -4.08 9.81 -7.44
N GLU A 66 -3.06 10.56 -7.02
CA GLU A 66 -1.97 11.03 -7.88
C GLU A 66 -1.16 9.86 -8.47
N THR A 67 -0.96 8.80 -7.69
CA THR A 67 -0.30 7.58 -8.19
C THR A 67 -1.17 6.83 -9.22
N ALA A 68 -2.49 6.81 -9.04
CA ALA A 68 -3.42 6.12 -9.94
C ALA A 68 -3.68 6.91 -11.24
N ALA A 69 -3.57 8.25 -11.20
CA ALA A 69 -3.91 9.11 -12.32
C ALA A 69 -3.17 8.78 -13.62
N PRO A 70 -1.83 8.60 -13.66
CA PRO A 70 -1.13 8.22 -14.89
C PRO A 70 -1.52 6.82 -15.38
N ILE A 71 -1.91 5.90 -14.48
CA ILE A 71 -2.40 4.56 -14.85
C ILE A 71 -3.74 4.69 -15.58
N GLY A 72 -4.71 5.40 -14.99
CA GLY A 72 -6.00 5.65 -15.63
C GLY A 72 -5.85 6.33 -16.98
N LYS A 73 -4.96 7.34 -17.08
CA LYS A 73 -4.66 8.03 -18.34
C LYS A 73 -4.08 7.09 -19.41
N ALA A 74 -3.11 6.25 -19.05
CA ALA A 74 -2.48 5.32 -20.00
C ALA A 74 -3.46 4.25 -20.53
N LEU A 75 -4.43 3.85 -19.71
CA LEU A 75 -5.45 2.85 -20.05
C LEU A 75 -6.74 3.45 -20.64
N GLY A 76 -6.90 4.78 -20.60
CA GLY A 76 -8.16 5.43 -20.99
C GLY A 76 -9.33 5.14 -20.03
N LEU A 77 -9.04 4.82 -18.77
CA LEU A 77 -10.02 4.44 -17.75
C LEU A 77 -10.20 5.55 -16.70
N PRO A 78 -11.42 5.73 -16.17
CA PRO A 78 -11.62 6.57 -14.99
C PRO A 78 -10.92 5.95 -13.77
N VAL A 79 -10.44 6.80 -12.86
CA VAL A 79 -9.93 6.38 -11.56
C VAL A 79 -11.05 6.52 -10.53
N GLU A 80 -11.58 5.40 -10.07
CA GLU A 80 -12.60 5.37 -9.01
C GLU A 80 -11.95 5.55 -7.63
N THR A 81 -12.77 5.81 -6.61
CA THR A 81 -12.31 5.96 -5.23
C THR A 81 -13.02 4.97 -4.31
N ASP A 82 -12.24 4.25 -3.50
CA ASP A 82 -12.78 3.34 -2.49
C ASP A 82 -12.16 3.65 -1.11
N GLY A 83 -12.99 4.08 -0.17
CA GLY A 83 -12.57 4.38 1.21
C GLY A 83 -11.98 3.18 1.96
N ARG A 84 -12.26 1.94 1.53
CA ARG A 84 -11.70 0.73 2.13
C ARG A 84 -10.19 0.57 1.85
N LEU A 85 -9.67 1.27 0.84
CA LEU A 85 -8.24 1.28 0.48
C LEU A 85 -7.41 2.29 1.29
N ILE A 86 -8.02 3.06 2.19
CA ILE A 86 -7.34 4.11 2.97
C ILE A 86 -6.25 3.53 3.89
N GLU A 87 -5.25 4.36 4.25
CA GLU A 87 -4.21 3.99 5.21
C GLU A 87 -4.81 3.62 6.59
N ALA A 88 -4.07 2.87 7.39
CA ALA A 88 -4.46 2.58 8.76
C ALA A 88 -4.42 3.85 9.61
N ALA A 89 -5.44 4.08 10.45
CA ALA A 89 -5.41 5.16 11.43
C ALA A 89 -4.28 4.96 12.44
N ASN A 90 -3.63 6.05 12.86
CA ASN A 90 -2.53 6.01 13.81
C ASN A 90 -2.56 7.24 14.74
N VAL A 91 -2.55 7.03 16.05
CA VAL A 91 -2.56 8.12 17.06
C VAL A 91 -1.30 8.98 17.06
N PHE A 92 -0.26 8.58 16.33
CA PHE A 92 0.99 9.33 16.18
C PHE A 92 1.04 10.18 14.90
N GLU A 93 -0.04 10.26 14.15
CA GLU A 93 -0.14 11.14 12.98
C GLU A 93 0.21 12.59 13.35
N GLY A 94 0.91 13.28 12.46
CA GLY A 94 1.40 14.64 12.67
C GLY A 94 2.67 14.74 13.53
N LYS A 95 3.21 13.60 14.02
CA LYS A 95 4.44 13.60 14.82
C LYS A 95 5.61 13.01 14.03
N THR A 96 6.80 13.47 14.30
CA THR A 96 8.04 12.79 13.89
C THR A 96 8.20 11.54 14.76
N PHE A 97 7.61 10.43 14.33
CA PHE A 97 7.62 9.17 15.04
C PHE A 97 8.14 8.07 14.10
N GLY A 98 9.30 7.52 14.42
CA GLY A 98 9.92 6.48 13.61
C GLY A 98 10.58 5.38 14.45
N ILE A 99 10.82 4.23 13.82
CA ILE A 99 11.55 3.14 14.45
C ILE A 99 13.00 3.59 14.71
N GLY A 100 13.39 3.66 15.98
CA GLY A 100 14.75 4.02 16.39
C GLY A 100 14.94 5.50 16.73
N ASP A 101 13.91 6.34 16.71
CA ASP A 101 13.96 7.76 17.12
C ASP A 101 13.85 7.97 18.64
N GLY A 102 13.80 6.90 19.42
CA GLY A 102 13.65 6.94 20.89
C GLY A 102 12.20 7.16 21.35
N ALA A 103 11.22 7.20 20.47
CA ALA A 103 9.81 7.40 20.83
C ALA A 103 9.29 6.34 21.81
N LEU A 104 9.80 5.11 21.75
CA LEU A 104 9.49 4.03 22.70
C LEU A 104 10.03 4.31 24.12
N ARG A 105 11.02 5.19 24.27
CA ARG A 105 11.58 5.56 25.57
C ARG A 105 10.79 6.67 26.27
N ARG A 106 9.82 7.30 25.57
CA ARG A 106 9.00 8.38 26.13
C ARG A 106 7.82 7.79 26.91
N PRO A 107 7.71 7.95 28.26
CA PRO A 107 6.64 7.34 29.07
C PRO A 107 5.24 7.72 28.59
N ALA A 108 5.05 8.93 28.07
CA ALA A 108 3.78 9.42 27.52
C ALA A 108 3.23 8.54 26.38
N ASN A 109 4.11 7.83 25.67
CA ASN A 109 3.71 6.96 24.56
C ASN A 109 3.31 5.55 25.02
N TRP A 110 3.69 5.13 26.24
CA TRP A 110 3.46 3.77 26.71
C TRP A 110 1.97 3.42 26.82
N ARG A 111 1.12 4.39 27.14
CA ARG A 111 -0.34 4.19 27.18
C ARG A 111 -0.89 3.71 25.81
N HIS A 112 -0.25 4.10 24.71
CA HIS A 112 -0.63 3.74 23.34
C HIS A 112 0.07 2.47 22.83
N LEU A 113 1.06 1.92 23.55
CA LEU A 113 1.88 0.79 23.13
C LEU A 113 1.59 -0.48 23.93
N ARG A 114 0.40 -0.58 24.58
CA ARG A 114 0.07 -1.64 25.53
C ARG A 114 -0.13 -3.01 24.89
N ASN A 115 -0.62 -3.06 23.65
CA ASN A 115 -0.95 -4.32 22.97
C ASN A 115 -0.44 -4.35 21.53
N PRO A 116 0.68 -5.03 21.25
CA PRO A 116 1.22 -5.15 19.89
C PRO A 116 0.42 -6.10 19.00
N PHE A 117 -0.37 -7.01 19.57
CA PHE A 117 -1.17 -7.99 18.83
C PHE A 117 -2.47 -7.36 18.29
N ARG A 118 -3.04 -6.42 19.03
CA ARG A 118 -4.14 -5.55 18.60
C ARG A 118 -3.65 -4.12 18.83
N PRO A 119 -3.12 -3.46 17.78
CA PRO A 119 -2.41 -2.19 17.96
C PRO A 119 -3.29 -1.17 18.67
N SER A 120 -2.91 -0.83 19.93
CA SER A 120 -3.60 0.19 20.72
C SER A 120 -3.27 1.62 20.25
N TRP A 121 -2.38 1.74 19.28
CA TRP A 121 -2.00 3.00 18.63
C TRP A 121 -2.68 3.26 17.29
N GLY A 122 -3.54 2.34 16.82
CA GLY A 122 -4.19 2.49 15.52
C GLY A 122 -5.30 1.48 15.26
N GLU A 123 -5.66 1.38 14.00
CA GLU A 123 -6.70 0.47 13.52
C GLU A 123 -6.30 -1.01 13.75
N PRO A 124 -7.19 -1.87 14.30
CA PRO A 124 -6.90 -3.29 14.47
C PRO A 124 -6.57 -3.99 13.14
N TYR A 125 -5.56 -4.87 13.15
CA TYR A 125 -5.13 -5.56 11.92
C TYR A 125 -6.25 -6.38 11.26
N VAL A 126 -7.14 -6.99 12.03
CA VAL A 126 -8.27 -7.77 11.50
C VAL A 126 -9.24 -6.86 10.74
N ASP A 127 -9.54 -5.68 11.28
CA ASP A 127 -10.45 -4.72 10.65
C ASP A 127 -9.86 -4.21 9.34
N GLN A 128 -8.54 -3.94 9.32
CA GLN A 128 -7.81 -3.61 8.09
C GLN A 128 -7.90 -4.74 7.05
N ALA A 129 -7.67 -6.00 7.47
CA ALA A 129 -7.73 -7.15 6.59
C ALA A 129 -9.12 -7.31 5.96
N VAL A 130 -10.17 -7.18 6.77
CA VAL A 130 -11.57 -7.32 6.34
C VAL A 130 -11.95 -6.24 5.33
N ARG A 131 -11.67 -4.95 5.63
CA ARG A 131 -12.00 -3.87 4.69
C ARG A 131 -11.20 -3.96 3.38
N MET A 132 -9.90 -4.28 3.47
CA MET A 132 -9.04 -4.44 2.30
C MET A 132 -9.47 -5.63 1.44
N LYS A 133 -9.86 -6.74 2.08
CA LYS A 133 -10.41 -7.91 1.36
C LYS A 133 -11.71 -7.56 0.64
N GLY A 134 -12.59 -6.78 1.27
CA GLY A 134 -13.82 -6.29 0.63
C GLY A 134 -13.56 -5.38 -0.57
N ALA A 135 -12.52 -4.51 -0.52
CA ALA A 135 -12.11 -3.71 -1.66
C ALA A 135 -11.51 -4.57 -2.78
N LEU A 136 -10.67 -5.55 -2.41
CA LEU A 136 -10.07 -6.50 -3.36
C LEU A 136 -11.13 -7.31 -4.11
N ASP A 137 -12.17 -7.80 -3.40
CA ASP A 137 -13.26 -8.57 -3.99
C ASP A 137 -14.13 -7.71 -4.92
N ALA A 138 -14.41 -6.46 -4.53
CA ALA A 138 -15.14 -5.54 -5.38
C ALA A 138 -14.37 -5.23 -6.68
N ALA A 139 -13.05 -5.02 -6.60
CA ALA A 139 -12.22 -4.80 -7.78
C ALA A 139 -12.17 -6.06 -8.69
N ARG A 140 -12.11 -7.27 -8.09
CA ARG A 140 -12.24 -8.52 -8.84
C ARG A 140 -13.59 -8.58 -9.59
N ASP A 141 -14.69 -8.24 -8.91
CA ASP A 141 -16.02 -8.31 -9.51
C ASP A 141 -16.19 -7.31 -10.65
N ALA A 142 -15.59 -6.11 -10.52
CA ALA A 142 -15.58 -5.10 -11.57
C ALA A 142 -14.74 -5.49 -12.79
N ALA A 143 -13.72 -6.34 -12.61
CA ALA A 143 -12.77 -6.74 -13.66
C ALA A 143 -12.80 -8.25 -13.94
N ARG A 144 -13.94 -8.91 -13.79
CA ARG A 144 -14.04 -10.38 -14.01
C ARG A 144 -13.51 -10.79 -15.38
N GLY A 145 -12.63 -11.79 -15.39
CA GLY A 145 -11.95 -12.28 -16.59
C GLY A 145 -10.75 -11.43 -17.04
N HIS A 146 -10.53 -10.30 -16.41
CA HIS A 146 -9.53 -9.29 -16.74
C HIS A 146 -8.65 -8.96 -15.54
N GLU A 147 -8.03 -7.77 -15.54
CA GLU A 147 -7.20 -7.29 -14.45
C GLU A 147 -7.73 -5.97 -13.87
N ALA A 148 -7.47 -5.74 -12.58
CA ALA A 148 -7.74 -4.48 -11.90
C ALA A 148 -6.49 -3.93 -11.21
N VAL A 149 -6.41 -2.61 -11.05
CA VAL A 149 -5.38 -1.94 -10.25
C VAL A 149 -6.04 -1.18 -9.11
N CYS A 150 -5.62 -1.48 -7.87
CA CYS A 150 -6.04 -0.80 -6.65
C CYS A 150 -4.84 -0.06 -6.07
N VAL A 151 -4.89 1.26 -5.88
CA VAL A 151 -3.81 2.02 -5.25
C VAL A 151 -4.11 2.27 -3.77
N SER A 152 -3.22 1.83 -2.89
CA SER A 152 -3.37 1.87 -1.43
C SER A 152 -2.03 2.20 -0.75
N HIS A 153 -1.86 1.78 0.51
CA HIS A 153 -0.76 2.18 1.38
C HIS A 153 -0.05 0.97 1.97
N GLN A 154 1.12 1.19 2.58
CA GLN A 154 2.03 0.12 2.99
C GLN A 154 1.40 -0.87 3.97
N LEU A 155 0.84 -0.37 5.09
CA LEU A 155 0.36 -1.25 6.14
C LEU A 155 -0.89 -2.05 5.73
N PRO A 156 -1.93 -1.44 5.13
CA PRO A 156 -3.10 -2.18 4.65
C PRO A 156 -2.74 -3.26 3.61
N ILE A 157 -1.84 -2.98 2.68
CA ILE A 157 -1.38 -3.97 1.68
C ILE A 157 -0.68 -5.14 2.36
N TRP A 158 0.24 -4.86 3.29
CA TRP A 158 0.96 -5.90 4.01
C TRP A 158 0.04 -6.78 4.87
N VAL A 159 -0.94 -6.15 5.54
CA VAL A 159 -1.93 -6.85 6.36
C VAL A 159 -2.82 -7.74 5.48
N LEU A 160 -3.33 -7.23 4.35
CA LEU A 160 -4.12 -7.99 3.39
C LEU A 160 -3.33 -9.21 2.87
N ARG A 161 -2.09 -9.00 2.43
CA ARG A 161 -1.23 -10.10 1.97
C ARG A 161 -1.02 -11.14 3.05
N SER A 162 -0.70 -10.71 4.27
CA SER A 162 -0.48 -11.62 5.40
C SER A 162 -1.75 -12.41 5.75
N TRP A 163 -2.92 -11.79 5.67
CA TRP A 163 -4.22 -12.43 5.87
C TRP A 163 -4.48 -13.53 4.83
N VAL A 164 -4.31 -13.21 3.54
CA VAL A 164 -4.52 -14.16 2.44
C VAL A 164 -3.53 -15.33 2.52
N GLU A 165 -2.27 -15.06 2.82
CA GLU A 165 -1.22 -16.09 2.99
C GLU A 165 -1.29 -16.81 4.35
N ARG A 166 -2.34 -16.54 5.18
CA ARG A 166 -2.53 -17.13 6.51
C ARG A 166 -1.34 -16.96 7.46
N ARG A 167 -0.62 -15.84 7.31
CA ARG A 167 0.48 -15.45 8.18
C ARG A 167 -0.03 -14.67 9.39
N ARG A 168 0.81 -14.55 10.43
CA ARG A 168 0.53 -13.70 11.59
C ARG A 168 0.42 -12.24 11.14
N LEU A 169 -0.62 -11.55 11.57
CA LEU A 169 -0.84 -10.12 11.24
C LEU A 169 0.10 -9.21 12.05
N TRP A 170 0.43 -9.62 13.29
CA TRP A 170 1.46 -8.95 14.06
C TRP A 170 2.85 -9.21 13.45
N HIS A 171 3.62 -8.15 13.23
CA HIS A 171 4.90 -8.22 12.55
C HIS A 171 5.81 -7.04 12.93
N ASP A 172 7.11 -7.20 12.71
CA ASP A 172 8.06 -6.08 12.74
C ASP A 172 7.84 -5.19 11.51
N PRO A 173 7.53 -3.89 11.67
CA PRO A 173 7.34 -2.97 10.53
C PRO A 173 8.49 -2.96 9.52
N ARG A 174 9.72 -3.28 9.96
CA ARG A 174 10.92 -3.34 9.11
C ARG A 174 10.92 -4.56 8.16
N SER A 175 10.11 -5.56 8.45
CA SER A 175 10.01 -6.78 7.64
C SER A 175 9.00 -6.68 6.49
N ARG A 176 8.28 -5.54 6.36
CA ARG A 176 7.27 -5.35 5.32
C ARG A 176 7.91 -5.31 3.95
N GLN A 177 7.60 -6.31 3.12
CA GLN A 177 7.92 -6.31 1.71
C GLN A 177 6.81 -5.56 0.94
N CYS A 178 6.91 -4.25 0.91
CA CYS A 178 5.97 -3.34 0.25
C CYS A 178 6.69 -2.03 -0.06
N THR A 179 7.58 -2.06 -1.06
CA THR A 179 8.35 -0.91 -1.53
C THR A 179 7.43 0.13 -2.17
N LEU A 180 7.84 1.39 -2.25
CA LEU A 180 7.11 2.44 -2.99
C LEU A 180 6.84 1.99 -4.42
N ALA A 181 5.63 2.23 -4.92
CA ALA A 181 5.17 1.84 -6.25
C ALA A 181 5.28 0.33 -6.56
N SER A 182 5.39 -0.54 -5.54
CA SER A 182 5.34 -1.99 -5.73
C SER A 182 3.92 -2.49 -5.93
N LEU A 183 3.80 -3.66 -6.58
CA LEU A 183 2.54 -4.36 -6.82
C LEU A 183 2.51 -5.67 -6.00
N THR A 184 1.44 -5.86 -5.25
CA THR A 184 1.04 -7.17 -4.70
C THR A 184 -0.16 -7.64 -5.49
N SER A 185 0.01 -8.70 -6.28
CA SER A 185 -1.00 -9.20 -7.23
C SER A 185 -1.68 -10.43 -6.67
N PHE A 186 -3.01 -10.41 -6.64
CA PHE A 186 -3.84 -11.51 -6.19
C PHE A 186 -4.59 -12.09 -7.38
N THR A 187 -4.31 -13.35 -7.73
CA THR A 187 -4.99 -14.03 -8.83
C THR A 187 -6.13 -14.87 -8.29
N TYR A 188 -7.30 -14.69 -8.87
CA TYR A 188 -8.52 -15.42 -8.57
C TYR A 188 -8.82 -16.46 -9.65
N GLU A 189 -9.41 -17.57 -9.23
CA GLU A 189 -10.18 -18.49 -10.06
C GLU A 189 -11.61 -18.50 -9.50
N GLY A 190 -12.53 -17.90 -10.23
CA GLY A 190 -13.85 -17.54 -9.70
C GLY A 190 -13.72 -16.59 -8.49
N ASP A 191 -14.19 -17.02 -7.33
CA ASP A 191 -14.17 -16.22 -6.09
C ASP A 191 -13.00 -16.56 -5.15
N ARG A 192 -12.16 -17.52 -5.52
CA ARG A 192 -11.06 -18.00 -4.68
C ARG A 192 -9.73 -17.43 -5.14
N ILE A 193 -8.96 -16.86 -4.22
CA ILE A 193 -7.56 -16.47 -4.47
C ILE A 193 -6.71 -17.75 -4.55
N VAL A 194 -6.01 -17.93 -5.67
CA VAL A 194 -5.16 -19.10 -5.94
C VAL A 194 -3.68 -18.76 -5.93
N SER A 195 -3.32 -17.48 -6.11
CA SER A 195 -1.92 -17.05 -6.14
C SER A 195 -1.76 -15.64 -5.60
N VAL A 196 -0.60 -15.39 -4.98
CA VAL A 196 -0.14 -14.06 -4.57
C VAL A 196 1.29 -13.87 -5.10
N ALA A 197 1.50 -12.79 -5.85
CA ALA A 197 2.81 -12.43 -6.38
C ALA A 197 3.20 -11.01 -5.93
N TYR A 198 4.50 -10.73 -5.86
CA TYR A 198 5.04 -9.42 -5.51
C TYR A 198 6.04 -8.96 -6.57
N THR A 199 5.90 -7.75 -7.06
CA THR A 199 6.80 -7.14 -8.06
C THR A 199 7.08 -5.68 -7.74
N GLU A 200 8.22 -5.19 -8.22
CA GLU A 200 8.70 -3.82 -8.00
C GLU A 200 9.02 -3.15 -9.35
N PRO A 201 8.00 -2.73 -10.13
CA PRO A 201 8.19 -2.21 -11.50
C PRO A 201 9.06 -0.95 -11.59
N ALA A 202 9.10 -0.15 -10.52
CA ALA A 202 9.85 1.09 -10.42
C ALA A 202 11.09 0.98 -9.50
N LEU A 203 11.61 -0.24 -9.25
CA LEU A 203 12.71 -0.47 -8.30
C LEU A 203 13.99 0.31 -8.67
N ASP A 204 14.25 0.51 -9.95
CA ASP A 204 15.38 1.30 -10.45
C ASP A 204 15.33 2.76 -10.02
N LEU A 205 14.13 3.32 -9.83
CA LEU A 205 13.91 4.69 -9.34
C LEU A 205 13.95 4.79 -7.82
N VAL A 206 13.77 3.67 -7.09
CA VAL A 206 13.73 3.68 -5.61
C VAL A 206 15.13 3.87 -5.04
N PRO A 207 15.40 4.95 -4.27
CA PRO A 207 16.69 5.12 -3.60
C PRO A 207 17.02 3.93 -2.69
N PRO A 208 18.29 3.50 -2.62
CA PRO A 208 18.67 2.29 -1.86
C PRO A 208 18.18 2.27 -0.40
N HIS A 209 18.13 3.42 0.26
CA HIS A 209 17.69 3.53 1.67
C HIS A 209 16.16 3.40 1.85
N LEU A 210 15.38 3.52 0.78
CA LEU A 210 13.91 3.36 0.78
C LEU A 210 13.46 1.97 0.29
N ARG A 211 14.37 1.11 -0.14
CA ARG A 211 14.04 -0.26 -0.58
C ARG A 211 13.59 -1.12 0.59
N ALA A 212 12.62 -1.99 0.36
CA ALA A 212 12.17 -2.94 1.38
C ALA A 212 13.34 -3.82 1.83
N GLY A 213 13.53 -3.96 3.16
CA GLY A 213 14.63 -4.74 3.73
C GLY A 213 16.00 -4.03 3.74
N ALA A 214 16.12 -2.81 3.25
CA ALA A 214 17.36 -2.05 3.35
C ALA A 214 17.74 -1.80 4.82
N LYS A 215 18.98 -2.10 5.20
CA LYS A 215 19.50 -1.71 6.52
C LYS A 215 19.54 -0.18 6.58
N LYS A 216 18.94 0.43 7.61
CA LYS A 216 19.03 1.89 7.82
C LYS A 216 20.49 2.28 7.93
N VAL A 217 20.95 3.13 7.02
CA VAL A 217 22.25 3.82 7.16
C VAL A 217 22.07 4.82 8.30
N LYS A 218 22.96 4.77 9.31
CA LYS A 218 22.98 5.75 10.40
C LYS A 218 23.09 7.16 9.81
N GLY A 219 22.08 8.00 10.03
CA GLY A 219 22.05 9.38 9.54
C GLY A 219 21.02 9.67 8.43
N ALA A 220 20.41 8.67 7.78
CA ALA A 220 19.30 8.90 6.87
C ALA A 220 18.04 9.21 7.69
N LYS A 221 17.44 10.40 7.51
CA LYS A 221 16.13 10.73 8.07
C LYS A 221 15.14 9.70 7.52
N GLY A 222 14.61 8.84 8.40
CA GLY A 222 13.64 7.80 8.00
C GLY A 222 12.32 8.48 7.65
N PHE A 223 11.93 8.41 6.40
CA PHE A 223 10.59 8.82 5.99
C PHE A 223 9.59 7.82 6.57
N GLY A 224 8.71 8.29 7.47
CA GLY A 224 7.63 7.49 8.03
C GLY A 224 6.63 7.12 6.94
N ALA A 225 6.33 5.85 6.86
CA ALA A 225 5.13 5.35 6.18
C ALA A 225 4.02 5.20 7.20
#